data_e5425985e5b576307a0978b1dfd7c97f
#
_entry.id   e5425985e5b576307a0978b1dfd7c97f
#
_cell.length_a   1.000
_cell.length_b   1.000
_cell.length_c   1.000
_cell.angle_alpha   90.00
_cell.angle_beta   90.00
_cell.angle_gamma   90.00
#
_symmetry.space_group_name_H-M   'P 1'
#
loop_
_entity.id
_entity.type
_entity.pdbx_description
1 polymer ?
#
loop_
_entity_poly.entity_id
_entity_poly.type
_entity_poly.pdbx_seq_one_letter_code
_entity_poly.pdbx_strand_id
1 'polypeptide(L)'
;MEMNRRNLLKGSVAMGAAGLVASKAAVAAVPAKWDETVDIVVIGSGFAGLAAAIEAKKAGSNVIVLEKMPTAGGNSIINGGILTATGCPQQKMHHIKDSVELLEHDILKAGNYMNDPKKVHEIASHALSNYEWCVNELGVEFLPDAIGQEGGHSVPRYVTTKNGSGSGIVLKELEMVKKLGVPIRLRTYVDHIVRSQENEGPVLGVVVHEGYRFPKAGSGKQKAIRARKGVILCYGGFSADVKFRTFQDPKLNATLDTTNQPGATSELWRETSAIGCLQVQNDWIQCGPWGNPKEKGMGIGWEYNQTAAAEYGLWVNQKGKR
;
A
#
# COMPACT_ATOMS: atom_id res chain seq x y z
N MET A 1 -22.20 26.98 47.65
CA MET A 1 -20.81 26.48 47.67
C MET A 1 -20.19 26.79 46.30
N GLU A 2 -19.55 27.94 46.19
CA GLU A 2 -18.96 28.41 44.91
C GLU A 2 -17.71 27.59 44.56
N MET A 3 -17.79 26.90 43.48
CA MET A 3 -16.65 26.16 42.94
C MET A 3 -15.66 27.13 42.25
N ASN A 4 -14.56 27.39 42.91
CA ASN A 4 -13.52 28.32 42.46
C ASN A 4 -12.74 27.66 41.28
N ARG A 5 -12.62 28.38 40.13
CA ARG A 5 -11.90 27.96 38.92
C ARG A 5 -10.49 27.39 39.19
N ARG A 6 -9.84 27.83 40.25
CA ARG A 6 -8.52 27.31 40.67
C ARG A 6 -8.55 25.86 41.20
N ASN A 7 -9.67 25.42 41.75
CA ASN A 7 -9.84 24.04 42.25
C ASN A 7 -10.26 23.08 41.12
N LEU A 8 -10.91 23.60 40.07
CA LEU A 8 -11.22 22.83 38.84
C LEU A 8 -9.92 22.47 38.08
N LEU A 9 -8.97 23.41 37.97
CA LEU A 9 -7.69 23.19 37.32
C LEU A 9 -6.78 22.22 38.10
N LYS A 10 -6.84 22.22 39.43
CA LYS A 10 -6.07 21.27 40.24
C LYS A 10 -6.63 19.84 40.19
N GLY A 11 -7.94 19.70 40.07
CA GLY A 11 -8.60 18.40 39.84
C GLY A 11 -8.34 17.81 38.45
N SER A 12 -8.23 18.66 37.41
CA SER A 12 -7.97 18.24 36.04
C SER A 12 -6.51 17.77 35.85
N VAL A 13 -5.57 18.35 36.59
CA VAL A 13 -4.15 17.93 36.50
C VAL A 13 -3.93 16.59 37.22
N ALA A 14 -4.67 16.30 38.30
CA ALA A 14 -4.57 15.01 38.97
C ALA A 14 -5.21 13.85 38.23
N MET A 15 -6.28 14.09 37.44
CA MET A 15 -6.88 13.08 36.58
C MET A 15 -6.15 12.93 35.23
N GLY A 16 -5.46 13.97 34.75
CA GLY A 16 -4.65 13.92 33.51
C GLY A 16 -3.34 13.14 33.72
N ALA A 17 -2.80 13.08 34.91
CA ALA A 17 -1.57 12.34 35.19
C ALA A 17 -1.76 10.82 35.37
N ALA A 18 -2.96 10.36 35.73
CA ALA A 18 -3.27 8.93 35.84
C ALA A 18 -3.71 8.26 34.51
N GLY A 19 -3.98 9.04 33.46
CA GLY A 19 -4.42 8.55 32.13
C GLY A 19 -3.32 8.44 31.08
N LEU A 20 -2.14 8.96 31.34
CA LEU A 20 -0.96 8.84 30.48
C LEU A 20 -0.03 7.71 30.97
N VAL A 21 -0.57 6.54 31.24
CA VAL A 21 0.19 5.33 30.96
C VAL A 21 0.12 5.18 29.45
N ALA A 22 0.99 5.90 28.72
CA ALA A 22 1.37 5.50 27.38
C ALA A 22 1.74 4.02 27.51
N SER A 23 0.92 3.13 26.98
CA SER A 23 1.34 1.77 26.72
C SER A 23 2.56 1.94 25.81
N LYS A 24 3.77 1.85 26.39
CA LYS A 24 4.98 1.68 25.57
C LYS A 24 4.66 0.47 24.71
N ALA A 25 4.43 0.69 23.42
CA ALA A 25 4.40 -0.41 22.47
C ALA A 25 5.69 -1.18 22.76
N ALA A 26 5.57 -2.39 23.24
CA ALA A 26 6.73 -3.17 23.63
C ALA A 26 7.52 -3.42 22.35
N VAL A 27 8.63 -2.70 22.18
CA VAL A 27 9.57 -3.00 21.09
C VAL A 27 10.02 -4.43 21.28
N ALA A 28 9.96 -5.24 20.24
CA ALA A 28 10.31 -6.63 20.33
C ALA A 28 11.77 -6.77 20.75
N ALA A 29 12.00 -7.45 21.86
CA ALA A 29 13.35 -7.81 22.28
C ALA A 29 14.03 -8.64 21.19
N VAL A 30 15.34 -8.48 21.03
CA VAL A 30 16.11 -9.30 20.09
C VAL A 30 15.94 -10.78 20.50
N PRO A 31 15.48 -11.66 19.61
CA PRO A 31 15.29 -13.07 19.92
C PRO A 31 16.58 -13.72 20.39
N ALA A 32 16.53 -14.53 21.45
CA ALA A 32 17.70 -15.29 21.93
C ALA A 32 18.21 -16.28 20.86
N LYS A 33 17.31 -16.70 19.95
CA LYS A 33 17.62 -17.61 18.85
C LYS A 33 16.80 -17.22 17.61
N TRP A 34 17.41 -17.26 16.45
CA TRP A 34 16.77 -17.17 15.16
C TRP A 34 16.46 -18.58 14.62
N ASP A 35 15.22 -18.81 14.22
CA ASP A 35 14.82 -20.11 13.64
C ASP A 35 15.29 -20.27 12.21
N GLU A 36 15.46 -19.14 11.52
CA GLU A 36 15.90 -19.09 10.13
C GLU A 36 16.71 -17.82 9.85
N THR A 37 17.56 -17.88 8.84
CA THR A 37 18.35 -16.73 8.37
C THR A 37 18.27 -16.63 6.84
N VAL A 38 17.93 -15.44 6.35
CA VAL A 38 17.92 -15.08 4.92
C VAL A 38 18.67 -13.77 4.70
N ASP A 39 18.87 -13.34 3.46
CA ASP A 39 19.44 -12.02 3.20
C ASP A 39 18.40 -10.93 3.33
N ILE A 40 17.25 -11.12 2.67
CA ILE A 40 16.19 -10.11 2.59
C ILE A 40 14.84 -10.76 2.91
N VAL A 41 14.09 -10.09 3.77
CA VAL A 41 12.68 -10.37 4.02
C VAL A 41 11.85 -9.30 3.34
N VAL A 42 10.93 -9.69 2.46
CA VAL A 42 9.94 -8.80 1.84
C VAL A 42 8.59 -9.02 2.52
N ILE A 43 7.95 -7.96 2.99
CA ILE A 43 6.66 -8.02 3.68
C ILE A 43 5.56 -7.52 2.75
N GLY A 44 4.69 -8.43 2.30
CA GLY A 44 3.61 -8.20 1.37
C GLY A 44 3.92 -8.71 -0.04
N SER A 45 2.90 -9.26 -0.70
CA SER A 45 2.97 -9.91 -2.02
C SER A 45 2.19 -9.16 -3.11
N GLY A 46 2.00 -7.84 -2.97
CA GLY A 46 1.50 -6.95 -4.03
C GLY A 46 2.61 -6.59 -5.02
N PHE A 47 2.33 -5.72 -5.99
CA PHE A 47 3.29 -5.27 -7.03
C PHE A 47 4.68 -4.98 -6.47
N ALA A 48 4.76 -4.07 -5.49
CA ALA A 48 6.03 -3.63 -4.94
C ALA A 48 6.82 -4.77 -4.29
N GLY A 49 6.13 -5.68 -3.58
CA GLY A 49 6.80 -6.80 -2.91
C GLY A 49 7.30 -7.85 -3.87
N LEU A 50 6.52 -8.19 -4.89
CA LEU A 50 6.92 -9.14 -5.91
C LEU A 50 8.06 -8.60 -6.76
N ALA A 51 7.99 -7.32 -7.21
CA ALA A 51 9.07 -6.65 -7.93
C ALA A 51 10.35 -6.59 -7.10
N ALA A 52 10.27 -6.18 -5.82
CA ALA A 52 11.41 -6.15 -4.92
C ALA A 52 12.06 -7.53 -4.74
N ALA A 53 11.25 -8.58 -4.62
CA ALA A 53 11.73 -9.95 -4.48
C ALA A 53 12.44 -10.45 -5.74
N ILE A 54 11.91 -10.12 -6.93
CA ILE A 54 12.51 -10.44 -8.22
C ILE A 54 13.90 -9.78 -8.34
N GLU A 55 13.97 -8.47 -8.15
CA GLU A 55 15.21 -7.72 -8.33
C GLU A 55 16.26 -8.08 -7.26
N ALA A 56 15.84 -8.26 -5.99
CA ALA A 56 16.75 -8.71 -4.95
C ALA A 56 17.31 -10.11 -5.22
N LYS A 57 16.51 -11.01 -5.78
CA LYS A 57 16.95 -12.34 -6.17
C LYS A 57 17.89 -12.31 -7.36
N LYS A 58 17.60 -11.50 -8.38
CA LYS A 58 18.50 -11.26 -9.54
C LYS A 58 19.85 -10.69 -9.10
N ALA A 59 19.84 -9.83 -8.08
CA ALA A 59 21.05 -9.31 -7.43
C ALA A 59 21.80 -10.34 -6.53
N GLY A 60 21.42 -11.62 -6.56
CA GLY A 60 22.10 -12.72 -5.88
C GLY A 60 21.75 -12.87 -4.40
N SER A 61 20.71 -12.22 -3.89
CA SER A 61 20.29 -12.36 -2.50
C SER A 61 19.40 -13.58 -2.27
N ASN A 62 19.49 -14.18 -1.06
CA ASN A 62 18.52 -15.15 -0.59
C ASN A 62 17.30 -14.39 -0.03
N VAL A 63 16.14 -14.49 -0.71
CA VAL A 63 14.95 -13.69 -0.46
C VAL A 63 13.77 -14.56 -0.10
N ILE A 64 12.95 -14.10 0.84
CA ILE A 64 11.63 -14.65 1.12
C ILE A 64 10.58 -13.55 1.08
N VAL A 65 9.36 -13.88 0.63
CA VAL A 65 8.19 -13.01 0.69
C VAL A 65 7.23 -13.52 1.75
N LEU A 66 6.79 -12.66 2.65
CA LEU A 66 5.84 -12.98 3.71
C LEU A 66 4.49 -12.33 3.38
N GLU A 67 3.43 -13.15 3.33
CA GLU A 67 2.07 -12.71 3.05
C GLU A 67 1.12 -13.23 4.14
N LYS A 68 0.39 -12.32 4.80
CA LYS A 68 -0.52 -12.71 5.88
C LYS A 68 -1.80 -13.40 5.40
N MET A 69 -2.21 -13.11 4.16
CA MET A 69 -3.43 -13.69 3.58
C MET A 69 -3.18 -15.08 2.99
N PRO A 70 -4.25 -15.85 2.75
CA PRO A 70 -4.13 -17.18 2.14
C PRO A 70 -3.78 -17.14 0.64
N THR A 71 -3.80 -15.98 0.02
CA THR A 71 -3.51 -15.75 -1.41
C THR A 71 -2.54 -14.59 -1.57
N ALA A 72 -1.68 -14.66 -2.56
CA ALA A 72 -0.80 -13.57 -2.95
C ALA A 72 -1.49 -12.54 -3.86
N GLY A 73 -0.92 -11.35 -3.95
CA GLY A 73 -1.34 -10.29 -4.87
C GLY A 73 -1.95 -9.06 -4.22
N GLY A 74 -2.46 -9.17 -2.99
CA GLY A 74 -3.03 -8.03 -2.25
C GLY A 74 -4.07 -7.23 -3.05
N ASN A 75 -4.11 -5.92 -2.89
CA ASN A 75 -4.94 -5.03 -3.70
C ASN A 75 -4.44 -4.91 -5.15
N SER A 76 -3.18 -5.23 -5.38
CA SER A 76 -2.57 -5.14 -6.71
C SER A 76 -3.24 -6.06 -7.73
N ILE A 77 -3.71 -7.22 -7.31
CA ILE A 77 -4.33 -8.20 -8.23
C ILE A 77 -5.76 -7.82 -8.64
N ILE A 78 -6.44 -6.99 -7.85
CA ILE A 78 -7.86 -6.62 -8.03
C ILE A 78 -8.08 -5.19 -8.56
N ASN A 79 -7.01 -4.42 -8.83
CA ASN A 79 -7.12 -3.08 -9.40
C ASN A 79 -7.39 -3.10 -10.90
N GLY A 80 -7.59 -1.94 -11.53
CA GLY A 80 -7.89 -1.79 -12.95
C GLY A 80 -6.74 -2.07 -13.92
N GLY A 81 -5.55 -2.47 -13.46
CA GLY A 81 -4.42 -2.80 -14.33
C GLY A 81 -3.83 -1.63 -15.11
N ILE A 82 -3.91 -0.44 -14.55
CA ILE A 82 -3.43 0.81 -15.15
C ILE A 82 -2.00 1.08 -14.68
N LEU A 83 -1.13 1.47 -15.62
CA LEU A 83 0.25 1.86 -15.36
C LEU A 83 0.59 3.18 -16.07
N THR A 84 1.15 4.14 -15.35
CA THR A 84 1.69 5.38 -15.94
C THR A 84 2.99 5.09 -16.68
N ALA A 85 3.07 5.50 -17.95
CA ALA A 85 4.19 5.18 -18.84
C ALA A 85 4.52 6.36 -19.77
N THR A 86 5.26 7.35 -19.25
CA THR A 86 5.72 8.50 -20.04
C THR A 86 6.71 8.09 -21.11
N GLY A 87 6.45 8.45 -22.38
CA GLY A 87 7.29 8.10 -23.52
C GLY A 87 7.05 6.69 -24.09
N CYS A 88 5.98 6.00 -23.66
CA CYS A 88 5.64 4.64 -24.13
C CYS A 88 5.28 4.59 -25.63
N PRO A 89 5.28 3.39 -26.24
CA PRO A 89 4.90 3.22 -27.66
C PRO A 89 3.51 3.76 -27.99
N GLN A 90 2.53 3.62 -27.09
CA GLN A 90 1.18 4.14 -27.27
C GLN A 90 1.16 5.67 -27.41
N GLN A 91 1.93 6.40 -26.58
CA GLN A 91 2.06 7.85 -26.71
C GLN A 91 2.66 8.24 -28.06
N LYS A 92 3.69 7.53 -28.50
CA LYS A 92 4.32 7.77 -29.82
C LYS A 92 3.35 7.53 -30.97
N MET A 93 2.55 6.47 -30.90
CA MET A 93 1.52 6.14 -31.90
C MET A 93 0.47 7.25 -32.03
N HIS A 94 0.05 7.80 -30.90
CA HIS A 94 -0.95 8.89 -30.85
C HIS A 94 -0.35 10.29 -30.94
N HIS A 95 0.94 10.42 -31.29
CA HIS A 95 1.66 11.69 -31.40
C HIS A 95 1.59 12.57 -30.13
N ILE A 96 1.46 11.94 -28.97
CA ILE A 96 1.41 12.64 -27.67
C ILE A 96 2.82 13.00 -27.26
N LYS A 97 3.05 14.30 -27.03
CA LYS A 97 4.31 14.81 -26.45
C LYS A 97 4.21 14.82 -24.95
N ASP A 98 5.12 14.11 -24.30
CA ASP A 98 5.21 14.00 -22.84
C ASP A 98 6.69 14.00 -22.41
N SER A 99 6.94 14.30 -21.14
CA SER A 99 8.28 14.25 -20.56
C SER A 99 8.24 13.93 -19.07
N VAL A 100 9.39 13.57 -18.52
CA VAL A 100 9.56 13.36 -17.09
C VAL A 100 9.19 14.61 -16.30
N GLU A 101 9.64 15.79 -16.76
CA GLU A 101 9.39 17.07 -16.11
C GLU A 101 7.89 17.44 -16.12
N LEU A 102 7.18 17.09 -17.22
CA LEU A 102 5.73 17.30 -17.29
C LEU A 102 4.98 16.37 -16.33
N LEU A 103 5.40 15.11 -16.23
CA LEU A 103 4.85 14.18 -15.24
C LEU A 103 5.13 14.63 -13.81
N GLU A 104 6.34 15.09 -13.50
CA GLU A 104 6.67 15.65 -12.19
C GLU A 104 5.79 16.84 -11.84
N HIS A 105 5.64 17.79 -12.79
CA HIS A 105 4.78 18.95 -12.61
C HIS A 105 3.33 18.53 -12.29
N ASP A 106 2.78 17.58 -13.05
CA ASP A 106 1.43 17.10 -12.85
C ASP A 106 1.24 16.43 -11.48
N ILE A 107 2.19 15.57 -11.06
CA ILE A 107 2.15 14.91 -9.76
C ILE A 107 2.23 15.93 -8.62
N LEU A 108 3.16 16.88 -8.69
CA LEU A 108 3.31 17.94 -7.68
C LEU A 108 2.06 18.79 -7.58
N LYS A 109 1.50 19.20 -8.71
CA LYS A 109 0.28 20.01 -8.79
C LYS A 109 -0.93 19.25 -8.25
N ALA A 110 -1.12 17.99 -8.66
CA ALA A 110 -2.21 17.14 -8.18
C ALA A 110 -2.14 16.90 -6.67
N GLY A 111 -0.94 16.76 -6.12
CA GLY A 111 -0.70 16.65 -4.68
C GLY A 111 -0.67 17.97 -3.94
N ASN A 112 -1.12 19.08 -4.57
CA ASN A 112 -1.09 20.42 -4.00
C ASN A 112 0.28 20.82 -3.43
N TYR A 113 1.36 20.35 -4.08
CA TYR A 113 2.77 20.57 -3.68
C TYR A 113 3.12 20.07 -2.26
N MET A 114 2.34 19.15 -1.72
CA MET A 114 2.63 18.48 -0.45
C MET A 114 3.46 17.20 -0.60
N ASN A 115 3.71 16.79 -1.82
CA ASN A 115 4.55 15.65 -2.17
C ASN A 115 6.02 15.93 -1.83
N ASP A 116 6.76 14.87 -1.53
CA ASP A 116 8.23 14.93 -1.50
C ASP A 116 8.77 15.02 -2.95
N PRO A 117 9.40 16.15 -3.36
CA PRO A 117 9.85 16.32 -4.75
C PRO A 117 10.89 15.27 -5.18
N LYS A 118 11.72 14.78 -4.27
CA LYS A 118 12.71 13.74 -4.59
C LYS A 118 12.03 12.40 -4.94
N LYS A 119 11.01 12.01 -4.18
CA LYS A 119 10.21 10.82 -4.48
C LYS A 119 9.41 10.96 -5.76
N VAL A 120 8.90 12.16 -6.05
CA VAL A 120 8.20 12.45 -7.31
C VAL A 120 9.17 12.29 -8.48
N HIS A 121 10.39 12.84 -8.38
CA HIS A 121 11.43 12.67 -9.40
C HIS A 121 11.77 11.20 -9.64
N GLU A 122 11.98 10.41 -8.58
CA GLU A 122 12.25 8.96 -8.69
C GLU A 122 11.12 8.23 -9.42
N ILE A 123 9.85 8.51 -9.09
CA ILE A 123 8.71 7.86 -9.74
C ILE A 123 8.62 8.28 -11.21
N ALA A 124 8.72 9.56 -11.52
CA ALA A 124 8.55 10.08 -12.87
C ALA A 124 9.69 9.65 -13.80
N SER A 125 10.94 9.71 -13.34
CA SER A 125 12.13 9.31 -14.12
C SER A 125 12.15 7.81 -14.44
N HIS A 126 11.51 6.98 -13.62
CA HIS A 126 11.44 5.53 -13.82
C HIS A 126 10.13 5.04 -14.46
N ALA A 127 9.20 5.93 -14.83
CA ALA A 127 7.90 5.52 -15.37
C ALA A 127 8.02 4.69 -16.66
N LEU A 128 8.89 5.09 -17.60
CA LEU A 128 9.12 4.33 -18.83
C LEU A 128 9.85 3.00 -18.55
N SER A 129 10.93 3.03 -17.78
CA SER A 129 11.70 1.81 -17.51
C SER A 129 10.89 0.77 -16.75
N ASN A 130 9.95 1.19 -15.89
CA ASN A 130 9.01 0.29 -15.23
C ASN A 130 8.04 -0.37 -16.23
N TYR A 131 7.52 0.41 -17.19
CA TYR A 131 6.72 -0.15 -18.29
C TYR A 131 7.53 -1.16 -19.12
N GLU A 132 8.75 -0.80 -19.51
CA GLU A 132 9.65 -1.67 -20.27
C GLU A 132 10.00 -2.94 -19.51
N TRP A 133 10.24 -2.85 -18.20
CA TRP A 133 10.44 -4.01 -17.34
C TRP A 133 9.23 -4.95 -17.33
N CYS A 134 8.03 -4.40 -17.20
CA CYS A 134 6.79 -5.20 -17.27
C CYS A 134 6.66 -5.94 -18.61
N VAL A 135 6.96 -5.25 -19.73
CA VAL A 135 6.80 -5.84 -21.09
C VAL A 135 7.95 -6.81 -21.37
N ASN A 136 9.19 -6.38 -21.22
CA ASN A 136 10.35 -7.10 -21.73
C ASN A 136 10.81 -8.25 -20.81
N GLU A 137 10.71 -8.05 -19.50
CA GLU A 137 11.17 -9.06 -18.53
C GLU A 137 10.06 -9.96 -18.04
N LEU A 138 8.88 -9.39 -17.73
CA LEU A 138 7.76 -10.18 -17.23
C LEU A 138 6.85 -10.73 -18.34
N GLY A 139 6.84 -10.11 -19.53
CA GLY A 139 5.92 -10.48 -20.60
C GLY A 139 4.49 -10.02 -20.33
N VAL A 140 4.31 -8.90 -19.67
CA VAL A 140 2.99 -8.28 -19.47
C VAL A 140 2.47 -7.74 -20.79
N GLU A 141 1.24 -8.08 -21.13
CA GLU A 141 0.57 -7.54 -22.31
C GLU A 141 -0.31 -6.35 -21.92
N PHE A 142 -0.05 -5.20 -22.54
CA PHE A 142 -0.90 -4.02 -22.47
C PHE A 142 -1.73 -3.90 -23.76
N LEU A 143 -2.82 -3.14 -23.73
CA LEU A 143 -3.59 -2.80 -24.93
C LEU A 143 -2.67 -2.01 -25.88
N PRO A 144 -2.53 -2.45 -27.13
CA PRO A 144 -1.46 -1.96 -28.01
C PRO A 144 -1.64 -0.50 -28.46
N ASP A 145 -2.89 -0.07 -28.61
CA ASP A 145 -3.30 1.21 -29.18
C ASP A 145 -4.13 2.08 -28.22
N ALA A 146 -4.38 1.60 -26.99
CA ALA A 146 -5.14 2.34 -26.01
C ALA A 146 -4.20 3.12 -25.06
N ILE A 147 -4.51 4.40 -24.89
CA ILE A 147 -3.86 5.27 -23.93
C ILE A 147 -4.90 6.20 -23.30
N GLY A 148 -4.87 6.32 -21.99
CA GLY A 148 -5.86 7.10 -21.27
C GLY A 148 -5.22 8.22 -20.44
N GLN A 149 -6.09 9.07 -19.92
CA GLN A 149 -5.74 10.21 -19.08
C GLN A 149 -6.56 10.18 -17.80
N GLU A 150 -5.88 10.11 -16.67
CA GLU A 150 -6.50 10.25 -15.35
C GLU A 150 -6.52 11.71 -14.90
N GLY A 151 -7.34 11.98 -13.88
CA GLY A 151 -7.38 13.31 -13.26
C GLY A 151 -6.02 13.74 -12.73
N GLY A 152 -5.68 15.01 -12.97
CA GLY A 152 -4.38 15.58 -12.61
C GLY A 152 -3.30 15.46 -13.68
N HIS A 153 -3.47 14.59 -14.68
CA HIS A 153 -2.56 14.49 -15.82
C HIS A 153 -2.90 15.53 -16.90
N SER A 154 -1.90 16.23 -17.43
CA SER A 154 -2.07 17.22 -18.51
C SER A 154 -2.14 16.56 -19.90
N VAL A 155 -1.64 15.33 -20.04
CA VAL A 155 -1.69 14.54 -21.26
C VAL A 155 -2.04 13.08 -20.96
N PRO A 156 -2.60 12.33 -21.95
CA PRO A 156 -2.78 10.88 -21.82
C PRO A 156 -1.44 10.17 -21.65
N ARG A 157 -1.31 9.35 -20.58
CA ARG A 157 -0.06 8.64 -20.27
C ARG A 157 -0.21 7.35 -19.51
N TYR A 158 -1.43 6.86 -19.30
CA TYR A 158 -1.55 5.53 -18.72
C TYR A 158 -1.88 4.49 -19.77
N VAL A 159 -1.26 3.33 -19.62
CA VAL A 159 -1.57 2.12 -20.37
C VAL A 159 -2.36 1.17 -19.51
N THR A 160 -3.19 0.34 -20.13
CA THR A 160 -4.02 -0.64 -19.42
C THR A 160 -3.61 -2.05 -19.84
N THR A 161 -3.52 -2.97 -18.87
CA THR A 161 -3.27 -4.38 -19.18
C THR A 161 -4.36 -4.92 -20.08
N LYS A 162 -4.02 -5.87 -20.96
CA LYS A 162 -4.95 -6.46 -21.95
C LYS A 162 -6.22 -7.05 -21.31
N ASN A 163 -6.14 -7.54 -20.09
CA ASN A 163 -7.29 -8.07 -19.36
C ASN A 163 -8.01 -7.03 -18.48
N GLY A 164 -7.62 -5.76 -18.52
CA GLY A 164 -8.24 -4.69 -17.75
C GLY A 164 -8.14 -4.85 -16.23
N SER A 165 -7.11 -5.58 -15.75
CA SER A 165 -6.95 -5.88 -14.32
C SER A 165 -5.49 -5.91 -13.93
N GLY A 166 -5.20 -5.54 -12.68
CA GLY A 166 -3.89 -5.70 -12.07
C GLY A 166 -3.38 -7.14 -12.05
N SER A 167 -4.28 -8.11 -12.19
CA SER A 167 -3.91 -9.53 -12.36
C SER A 167 -3.03 -9.75 -13.59
N GLY A 168 -3.14 -8.91 -14.64
CA GLY A 168 -2.28 -8.98 -15.82
C GLY A 168 -0.80 -8.76 -15.50
N ILE A 169 -0.48 -8.00 -14.45
CA ILE A 169 0.90 -7.79 -13.96
C ILE A 169 1.23 -8.79 -12.86
N VAL A 170 0.40 -8.90 -11.82
CA VAL A 170 0.68 -9.74 -10.64
C VAL A 170 0.92 -11.19 -11.00
N LEU A 171 0.15 -11.78 -11.93
CA LEU A 171 0.35 -13.17 -12.33
C LEU A 171 1.70 -13.39 -13.02
N LYS A 172 2.17 -12.42 -13.79
CA LYS A 172 3.49 -12.43 -14.43
C LYS A 172 4.63 -12.29 -13.42
N GLU A 173 4.47 -11.42 -12.42
CA GLU A 173 5.41 -11.33 -11.31
C GLU A 173 5.47 -12.65 -10.52
N LEU A 174 4.32 -13.28 -10.21
CA LEU A 174 4.25 -14.57 -9.54
C LEU A 174 4.92 -15.70 -10.35
N GLU A 175 4.74 -15.71 -11.67
CA GLU A 175 5.44 -16.63 -12.58
C GLU A 175 6.96 -16.44 -12.48
N MET A 176 7.44 -15.19 -12.51
CA MET A 176 8.86 -14.86 -12.40
C MET A 176 9.43 -15.22 -11.02
N VAL A 177 8.75 -14.88 -9.93
CA VAL A 177 9.12 -15.25 -8.56
C VAL A 177 9.28 -16.76 -8.42
N LYS A 178 8.34 -17.53 -8.98
CA LYS A 178 8.40 -19.01 -9.03
C LYS A 178 9.59 -19.49 -9.85
N LYS A 179 9.82 -18.93 -11.03
CA LYS A 179 10.95 -19.27 -11.91
C LYS A 179 12.31 -19.03 -11.22
N LEU A 180 12.39 -17.95 -10.44
CA LEU A 180 13.60 -17.61 -9.68
C LEU A 180 13.75 -18.41 -8.38
N GLY A 181 12.77 -19.23 -8.02
CA GLY A 181 12.80 -20.04 -6.80
C GLY A 181 12.72 -19.22 -5.51
N VAL A 182 12.03 -18.06 -5.54
CA VAL A 182 11.78 -17.25 -4.34
C VAL A 182 10.54 -17.78 -3.62
N PRO A 183 10.63 -18.21 -2.36
CA PRO A 183 9.47 -18.69 -1.62
C PRO A 183 8.56 -17.54 -1.20
N ILE A 184 7.25 -17.70 -1.47
CA ILE A 184 6.18 -16.86 -0.92
C ILE A 184 5.51 -17.66 0.19
N ARG A 185 5.59 -17.14 1.41
CA ARG A 185 4.97 -17.77 2.59
C ARG A 185 3.64 -17.12 2.88
N LEU A 186 2.59 -17.76 2.38
CA LEU A 186 1.21 -17.37 2.68
C LEU A 186 0.86 -17.68 4.13
N ARG A 187 -0.18 -17.03 4.66
CA ARG A 187 -0.62 -17.18 6.06
C ARG A 187 0.51 -16.94 7.05
N THR A 188 1.41 -16.02 6.73
CA THR A 188 2.54 -15.66 7.57
C THR A 188 2.40 -14.18 7.96
N TYR A 189 1.92 -13.98 9.17
CA TYR A 189 1.71 -12.66 9.76
C TYR A 189 3.01 -12.19 10.40
N VAL A 190 3.45 -10.98 10.04
CA VAL A 190 4.58 -10.32 10.71
C VAL A 190 4.05 -9.60 11.94
N ASP A 191 4.49 -10.07 13.11
CA ASP A 191 4.09 -9.54 14.41
C ASP A 191 4.98 -8.37 14.82
N HIS A 192 6.31 -8.57 14.69
CA HIS A 192 7.30 -7.56 15.04
C HIS A 192 8.44 -7.46 14.03
N ILE A 193 8.94 -6.24 13.87
CA ILE A 193 10.19 -5.94 13.19
C ILE A 193 11.26 -5.69 14.25
N VAL A 194 12.30 -6.52 14.26
CA VAL A 194 13.31 -6.51 15.32
C VAL A 194 14.47 -5.58 14.94
N ARG A 195 14.75 -4.61 15.78
CA ARG A 195 15.95 -3.75 15.71
C ARG A 195 16.99 -4.18 16.75
N SER A 196 18.23 -3.80 16.54
CA SER A 196 19.33 -4.13 17.47
C SER A 196 19.20 -3.41 18.81
N GLN A 197 18.54 -2.26 18.85
CA GLN A 197 18.26 -1.47 20.03
C GLN A 197 16.83 -0.92 19.92
N GLU A 198 16.24 -0.56 21.07
CA GLU A 198 14.92 0.04 21.10
C GLU A 198 14.89 1.34 20.29
N ASN A 199 14.12 1.37 19.19
CA ASN A 199 13.95 2.52 18.29
C ASN A 199 15.22 3.01 17.56
N GLU A 200 16.35 2.30 17.69
CA GLU A 200 17.62 2.67 17.09
C GLU A 200 18.37 1.46 16.51
N GLY A 201 19.46 1.75 15.79
CA GLY A 201 20.32 0.72 15.18
C GLY A 201 19.67 -0.02 13.99
N PRO A 202 20.36 -0.97 13.41
CA PRO A 202 19.92 -1.71 12.25
C PRO A 202 18.74 -2.63 12.54
N VAL A 203 17.89 -2.86 11.53
CA VAL A 203 16.90 -3.93 11.53
C VAL A 203 17.62 -5.27 11.39
N LEU A 204 17.32 -6.21 12.29
CA LEU A 204 17.94 -7.53 12.34
C LEU A 204 17.09 -8.64 11.70
N GLY A 205 15.76 -8.43 11.64
CA GLY A 205 14.83 -9.41 11.13
C GLY A 205 13.41 -9.17 11.60
N VAL A 206 12.61 -10.23 11.62
CA VAL A 206 11.19 -10.18 11.97
C VAL A 206 10.80 -11.36 12.88
N VAL A 207 9.77 -11.13 13.71
CA VAL A 207 9.02 -12.18 14.39
C VAL A 207 7.71 -12.37 13.66
N VAL A 208 7.36 -13.61 13.33
CA VAL A 208 6.21 -13.95 12.50
C VAL A 208 5.35 -15.03 13.16
N HIS A 209 4.09 -15.13 12.72
CA HIS A 209 3.21 -16.26 13.03
C HIS A 209 2.92 -17.03 11.73
N GLU A 210 3.54 -18.19 11.55
CA GLU A 210 3.27 -19.09 10.42
C GLU A 210 1.99 -19.90 10.66
N GLY A 211 1.18 -20.06 9.63
CA GLY A 211 -0.15 -20.67 9.75
C GLY A 211 -1.20 -19.70 10.32
N TYR A 212 -0.96 -18.41 10.19
CA TYR A 212 -1.91 -17.36 10.59
C TYR A 212 -3.28 -17.54 9.96
N ARG A 213 -4.32 -17.34 10.74
CA ARG A 213 -5.73 -17.42 10.33
C ARG A 213 -6.38 -16.04 10.47
N PHE A 214 -6.31 -15.24 9.42
CA PHE A 214 -6.91 -13.92 9.38
C PHE A 214 -8.42 -13.97 9.71
N PRO A 215 -8.94 -13.07 10.52
CA PRO A 215 -8.28 -11.98 11.29
C PRO A 215 -7.93 -12.40 12.75
N LYS A 216 -7.76 -13.68 13.05
CA LYS A 216 -7.55 -14.19 14.40
C LYS A 216 -6.14 -13.87 14.91
N ALA A 217 -6.01 -12.80 15.70
CA ALA A 217 -4.75 -12.42 16.35
C ALA A 217 -4.15 -13.60 17.17
N GLY A 218 -2.82 -13.70 17.17
CA GLY A 218 -2.09 -14.76 17.89
C GLY A 218 -2.28 -16.17 17.33
N SER A 219 -2.96 -16.35 16.19
CA SER A 219 -3.05 -17.65 15.54
C SER A 219 -1.77 -17.96 14.76
N GLY A 220 -1.44 -19.25 14.66
CA GLY A 220 -0.21 -19.71 14.01
C GLY A 220 0.92 -19.98 15.01
N LYS A 221 2.05 -20.44 14.47
CA LYS A 221 3.26 -20.76 15.25
C LYS A 221 4.24 -19.61 15.13
N GLN A 222 4.69 -19.05 16.27
CA GLN A 222 5.68 -17.99 16.29
C GLN A 222 7.05 -18.52 15.84
N LYS A 223 7.74 -17.72 15.02
CA LYS A 223 9.10 -17.92 14.56
C LYS A 223 9.86 -16.60 14.44
N ALA A 224 11.17 -16.64 14.60
CA ALA A 224 12.07 -15.52 14.42
C ALA A 224 12.91 -15.74 13.15
N ILE A 225 12.86 -14.78 12.21
CA ILE A 225 13.58 -14.85 10.92
C ILE A 225 14.61 -13.70 10.87
N ARG A 226 15.87 -14.05 10.79
CA ARG A 226 16.96 -13.06 10.64
C ARG A 226 17.07 -12.61 9.19
N ALA A 227 17.18 -11.28 9.00
CA ALA A 227 17.44 -10.65 7.71
C ALA A 227 18.85 -10.03 7.74
N ARG A 228 19.81 -10.62 7.02
CA ARG A 228 21.21 -10.17 7.05
C ARG A 228 21.45 -8.83 6.38
N LYS A 229 20.65 -8.52 5.32
CA LYS A 229 20.77 -7.29 4.54
C LYS A 229 19.66 -6.30 4.83
N GLY A 230 18.45 -6.77 5.17
CA GLY A 230 17.35 -5.89 5.52
C GLY A 230 15.96 -6.48 5.33
N VAL A 231 14.97 -5.65 5.69
CA VAL A 231 13.54 -5.94 5.52
C VAL A 231 12.95 -4.89 4.59
N ILE A 232 12.26 -5.32 3.54
CA ILE A 232 11.58 -4.44 2.58
C ILE A 232 10.09 -4.40 2.92
N LEU A 233 9.56 -3.19 3.16
CA LEU A 233 8.20 -2.96 3.60
C LEU A 233 7.28 -2.72 2.40
N CYS A 234 6.45 -3.70 2.05
CA CYS A 234 5.51 -3.67 0.92
C CYS A 234 4.09 -4.07 1.35
N TYR A 235 3.74 -3.77 2.59
CA TYR A 235 2.50 -4.24 3.22
C TYR A 235 1.23 -3.48 2.80
N GLY A 236 1.34 -2.45 1.94
CA GLY A 236 0.20 -1.73 1.37
C GLY A 236 -0.47 -0.75 2.32
N GLY A 237 -1.73 -0.41 2.01
CA GLY A 237 -2.54 0.54 2.77
C GLY A 237 -3.39 -0.11 3.87
N PHE A 238 -4.23 0.71 4.52
CA PHE A 238 -5.02 0.32 5.71
C PHE A 238 -6.53 0.55 5.57
N SER A 239 -7.05 0.73 4.36
CA SER A 239 -8.46 1.15 4.15
C SER A 239 -9.51 0.16 4.68
N ALA A 240 -9.16 -1.13 4.87
CA ALA A 240 -10.03 -2.13 5.47
C ALA A 240 -10.04 -2.07 7.03
N ASP A 241 -9.11 -1.36 7.67
CA ASP A 241 -9.12 -1.11 9.11
C ASP A 241 -10.01 0.10 9.43
N VAL A 242 -11.30 -0.16 9.65
CA VAL A 242 -12.29 0.90 9.95
C VAL A 242 -11.87 1.75 11.15
N LYS A 243 -11.33 1.13 12.21
CA LYS A 243 -10.93 1.87 13.42
C LYS A 243 -9.76 2.81 13.14
N PHE A 244 -8.76 2.33 12.41
CA PHE A 244 -7.59 3.14 12.10
C PHE A 244 -7.92 4.25 11.11
N ARG A 245 -8.68 3.97 10.03
CA ARG A 245 -9.08 5.01 9.07
C ARG A 245 -9.99 6.06 9.70
N THR A 246 -10.93 5.67 10.61
CA THR A 246 -11.77 6.62 11.36
C THR A 246 -10.95 7.47 12.32
N PHE A 247 -9.86 6.95 12.88
CA PHE A 247 -8.93 7.73 13.70
C PHE A 247 -8.19 8.77 12.86
N GLN A 248 -7.83 8.45 11.61
CA GLN A 248 -7.17 9.38 10.69
C GLN A 248 -8.16 10.45 10.16
N ASP A 249 -9.36 10.03 9.75
CA ASP A 249 -10.47 10.90 9.34
C ASP A 249 -11.79 10.38 9.93
N PRO A 250 -12.40 11.08 10.90
CA PRO A 250 -13.64 10.67 11.52
C PRO A 250 -14.84 10.50 10.58
N LYS A 251 -14.78 11.08 9.37
CA LYS A 251 -15.83 10.91 8.35
C LYS A 251 -15.78 9.50 7.74
N LEU A 252 -14.64 8.82 7.79
CA LEU A 252 -14.42 7.50 7.19
C LEU A 252 -14.76 6.36 8.18
N ASN A 253 -15.94 6.41 8.76
CA ASN A 253 -16.42 5.47 9.76
C ASN A 253 -17.00 4.17 9.13
N ALA A 254 -17.63 3.34 9.95
CA ALA A 254 -18.16 2.03 9.54
C ALA A 254 -19.34 2.10 8.55
N THR A 255 -19.93 3.27 8.30
CA THR A 255 -20.99 3.44 7.30
C THR A 255 -20.46 3.50 5.87
N LEU A 256 -19.16 3.73 5.72
CA LEU A 256 -18.49 3.72 4.42
C LEU A 256 -17.80 2.37 4.18
N ASP A 257 -18.01 1.82 3.01
CA ASP A 257 -17.37 0.58 2.58
C ASP A 257 -15.99 0.86 1.97
N THR A 258 -15.30 -0.20 1.57
CA THR A 258 -14.00 -0.12 0.90
C THR A 258 -13.93 -1.13 -0.24
N THR A 259 -13.24 -0.74 -1.32
CA THR A 259 -12.89 -1.64 -2.43
C THR A 259 -11.64 -2.48 -2.13
N ASN A 260 -10.95 -2.21 -1.02
CA ASN A 260 -9.74 -2.94 -0.65
C ASN A 260 -10.07 -4.35 -0.16
N GLN A 261 -9.17 -5.28 -0.42
CA GLN A 261 -9.24 -6.60 0.17
C GLN A 261 -9.17 -6.53 1.72
N PRO A 262 -9.78 -7.51 2.44
CA PRO A 262 -9.86 -7.46 3.91
C PRO A 262 -8.52 -7.37 4.64
N GLY A 263 -7.44 -7.86 4.02
CA GLY A 263 -6.09 -7.81 4.59
C GLY A 263 -5.42 -6.42 4.57
N ALA A 264 -6.02 -5.40 3.96
CA ALA A 264 -5.50 -4.02 3.96
C ALA A 264 -5.74 -3.35 5.32
N THR A 265 -5.04 -3.77 6.34
CA THR A 265 -5.18 -3.38 7.75
C THR A 265 -3.91 -2.71 8.30
N SER A 266 -3.99 -2.09 9.47
CA SER A 266 -3.00 -1.14 9.98
C SER A 266 -1.97 -1.73 10.95
N GLU A 267 -1.90 -3.04 11.13
CA GLU A 267 -1.00 -3.62 12.14
C GLU A 267 0.46 -3.22 11.91
N LEU A 268 0.96 -3.36 10.66
CA LEU A 268 2.33 -2.97 10.34
C LEU A 268 2.54 -1.45 10.28
N TRP A 269 1.49 -0.66 10.06
CA TRP A 269 1.55 0.79 10.21
C TRP A 269 1.86 1.18 11.66
N ARG A 270 1.22 0.51 12.62
CA ARG A 270 1.49 0.73 14.05
C ARG A 270 2.87 0.21 14.45
N GLU A 271 3.23 -0.97 13.97
CA GLU A 271 4.54 -1.59 14.25
C GLU A 271 5.69 -0.73 13.71
N THR A 272 5.62 -0.27 12.45
CA THR A 272 6.66 0.58 11.87
C THR A 272 6.78 1.92 12.58
N SER A 273 5.66 2.51 13.02
CA SER A 273 5.68 3.72 13.85
C SER A 273 6.37 3.45 15.20
N ALA A 274 6.09 2.32 15.84
CA ALA A 274 6.66 1.94 17.13
C ALA A 274 8.19 1.77 17.08
N ILE A 275 8.73 1.34 15.94
CA ILE A 275 10.18 1.18 15.73
C ILE A 275 10.86 2.43 15.13
N GLY A 276 10.17 3.56 15.08
CA GLY A 276 10.74 4.86 14.69
C GLY A 276 10.60 5.25 13.22
N CYS A 277 9.77 4.56 12.41
CA CYS A 277 9.47 5.02 11.06
C CYS A 277 8.55 6.24 11.11
N LEU A 278 8.92 7.29 10.38
CA LEU A 278 8.08 8.45 10.20
C LEU A 278 6.91 8.13 9.26
N GLN A 279 5.69 8.39 9.71
CA GLN A 279 4.49 8.32 8.91
C GLN A 279 4.04 9.73 8.52
N VAL A 280 3.63 9.91 7.27
CA VAL A 280 3.19 11.20 6.76
C VAL A 280 1.85 11.05 6.05
N GLN A 281 0.99 12.07 6.16
CA GLN A 281 -0.26 12.21 5.40
C GLN A 281 -1.22 11.00 5.53
N ASN A 282 -1.29 10.37 6.72
CA ASN A 282 -2.18 9.24 6.95
C ASN A 282 -3.68 9.61 6.88
N ASP A 283 -3.99 10.89 7.04
CA ASP A 283 -5.32 11.47 6.91
C ASP A 283 -5.72 11.72 5.44
N TRP A 284 -4.78 11.61 4.50
CA TRP A 284 -5.04 11.75 3.06
C TRP A 284 -5.48 10.40 2.47
N ILE A 285 -6.72 10.04 2.74
CA ILE A 285 -7.31 8.79 2.29
C ILE A 285 -8.17 9.07 1.06
N GLN A 286 -7.88 8.42 -0.06
CA GLN A 286 -8.65 8.55 -1.28
C GLN A 286 -10.04 7.93 -1.10
N CYS A 287 -11.06 8.70 -1.40
CA CYS A 287 -12.46 8.28 -1.42
C CYS A 287 -13.04 8.52 -2.80
N GLY A 288 -13.85 7.59 -3.28
CA GLY A 288 -14.59 7.73 -4.53
C GLY A 288 -16.10 7.59 -4.29
N PRO A 289 -16.95 8.39 -4.95
CA PRO A 289 -18.40 8.32 -4.82
C PRO A 289 -19.01 7.20 -5.69
N TRP A 290 -18.27 6.16 -5.98
CA TRP A 290 -18.62 5.17 -6.99
C TRP A 290 -19.28 3.90 -6.45
N GLY A 291 -19.44 3.78 -5.15
CA GLY A 291 -20.09 2.61 -4.54
C GLY A 291 -21.61 2.69 -4.56
N ASN A 292 -22.27 1.58 -4.86
CA ASN A 292 -23.69 1.41 -4.55
C ASN A 292 -23.81 0.90 -3.10
N PRO A 293 -24.61 1.55 -2.22
CA PRO A 293 -24.76 1.12 -0.83
C PRO A 293 -25.26 -0.33 -0.65
N LYS A 294 -25.87 -0.91 -1.67
CA LYS A 294 -26.33 -2.31 -1.67
C LYS A 294 -25.29 -3.30 -2.19
N GLU A 295 -24.22 -2.81 -2.83
CA GLU A 295 -23.09 -3.60 -3.33
C GLU A 295 -21.88 -3.25 -2.49
N LYS A 296 -21.21 -4.25 -1.93
CA LYS A 296 -19.98 -4.03 -1.17
C LYS A 296 -18.77 -4.08 -2.09
N GLY A 297 -17.85 -3.15 -1.87
CA GLY A 297 -16.62 -3.08 -2.64
C GLY A 297 -16.82 -2.61 -4.08
N MET A 298 -16.17 -3.29 -5.03
CA MET A 298 -16.25 -3.00 -6.47
C MET A 298 -17.41 -3.78 -7.11
N GLY A 299 -18.58 -3.15 -7.18
CA GLY A 299 -19.74 -3.71 -7.85
C GLY A 299 -20.02 -3.05 -9.21
N ILE A 300 -21.13 -3.42 -9.84
CA ILE A 300 -21.58 -2.83 -11.13
C ILE A 300 -21.75 -1.32 -11.02
N GLY A 301 -22.19 -0.82 -9.84
CA GLY A 301 -22.32 0.60 -9.59
C GLY A 301 -20.99 1.36 -9.69
N TRP A 302 -19.89 0.74 -9.31
CA TRP A 302 -18.55 1.30 -9.45
C TRP A 302 -18.16 1.46 -10.93
N GLU A 303 -18.27 0.40 -11.73
CA GLU A 303 -17.99 0.41 -13.15
C GLU A 303 -18.83 1.44 -13.90
N TYR A 304 -20.15 1.46 -13.63
CA TYR A 304 -21.05 2.42 -14.24
C TYR A 304 -20.66 3.86 -13.91
N ASN A 305 -20.36 4.16 -12.65
CA ASN A 305 -20.05 5.51 -12.22
C ASN A 305 -18.68 5.99 -12.72
N GLN A 306 -17.69 5.12 -12.76
CA GLN A 306 -16.35 5.48 -13.19
C GLN A 306 -16.28 5.70 -14.72
N THR A 307 -16.90 4.83 -15.50
CA THR A 307 -16.82 4.91 -16.96
C THR A 307 -17.93 5.76 -17.56
N ALA A 308 -19.19 5.37 -17.35
CA ALA A 308 -20.30 6.03 -18.02
C ALA A 308 -20.68 7.38 -17.40
N ALA A 309 -20.81 7.42 -16.07
CA ALA A 309 -21.32 8.62 -15.40
C ALA A 309 -20.24 9.71 -15.23
N ALA A 310 -18.97 9.33 -15.04
CA ALA A 310 -17.89 10.29 -14.90
C ALA A 310 -17.53 10.96 -16.23
N GLU A 311 -17.58 10.22 -17.36
CA GLU A 311 -17.19 10.73 -18.66
C GLU A 311 -18.36 11.34 -19.44
N TYR A 312 -19.56 10.73 -19.35
CA TYR A 312 -20.71 11.08 -20.18
C TYR A 312 -21.94 11.47 -19.40
N GLY A 313 -21.93 11.33 -18.07
CA GLY A 313 -23.08 11.56 -17.20
C GLY A 313 -23.10 12.94 -16.57
N LEU A 314 -24.28 13.36 -16.13
CA LEU A 314 -24.48 14.53 -15.30
C LEU A 314 -24.80 14.10 -13.87
N TRP A 315 -23.96 14.46 -12.93
CA TRP A 315 -24.19 14.19 -11.51
C TRP A 315 -25.06 15.26 -10.91
N VAL A 316 -26.22 14.86 -10.41
CA VAL A 316 -27.17 15.75 -9.75
C VAL A 316 -27.55 15.21 -8.37
N ASN A 317 -27.82 16.11 -7.44
CA ASN A 317 -28.36 15.72 -6.13
C ASN A 317 -29.86 15.35 -6.25
N GLN A 318 -30.48 14.95 -5.15
CA GLN A 318 -31.90 14.56 -5.10
C GLN A 318 -32.87 15.66 -5.55
N LYS A 319 -32.43 16.92 -5.64
CA LYS A 319 -33.20 18.07 -6.13
C LYS A 319 -32.94 18.38 -7.60
N GLY A 320 -32.22 17.51 -8.32
CA GLY A 320 -31.83 17.70 -9.72
C GLY A 320 -30.80 18.80 -9.95
N LYS A 321 -30.11 19.27 -8.93
CA LYS A 321 -29.05 20.29 -9.04
C LYS A 321 -27.67 19.61 -9.08
N ARG A 322 -26.80 20.13 -9.96
CA ARG A 322 -25.39 19.76 -10.04
C ARG A 322 -24.62 20.23 -8.81
#